data_c0fb0402f7de8c16060de8130a9a4d7b
#
_entry.id   c0fb0402f7de8c16060de8130a9a4d7b
#
_cell.length_a   1.000
_cell.length_b   1.000
_cell.length_c   1.000
_cell.angle_alpha   90.00
_cell.angle_beta   90.00
_cell.angle_gamma   90.00
#
_symmetry.space_group_name_H-M   'P 1'
#
loop_
_entity.id
_entity.type
_entity.pdbx_description
1 polymer ?
#
loop_
_entity_poly.entity_id
_entity_poly.type
_entity_poly.pdbx_seq_one_letter_code
_entity_poly.pdbx_strand_id
1 'polypeptide(L)'
;MGAGLAVVSVIADPQVPRGQVLAAAHEAAARMTTRRAPAGLEVTRDGHAWTVTEHLETRPSFRDVIEEWTGLVPPWRLVSDHDLTTAPGFGAAAAALEAFVLPAERPADCEVRQSAVAAYTATGFEAAAVTDMAVRAAGMPQEQEVVVRRIHVRLDRPHAVVAVALHDGSPWDRLPVFTAWVDPGEVAGSA
;
A
#
# COMPACT_ATOMS: atom_id res chain seq x y z
N MET A 1 -14.17 17.41 0.87
CA MET A 1 -13.55 16.13 1.23
C MET A 1 -12.39 15.93 0.27
N GLY A 2 -11.18 15.71 0.76
CA GLY A 2 -10.01 15.52 -0.10
C GLY A 2 -9.97 14.07 -0.61
N ALA A 3 -9.64 13.90 -1.88
CA ALA A 3 -9.25 12.60 -2.39
C ALA A 3 -7.87 12.25 -1.80
N GLY A 4 -7.72 11.04 -1.31
CA GLY A 4 -6.47 10.52 -0.74
C GLY A 4 -6.01 9.27 -1.47
N LEU A 5 -4.79 8.85 -1.19
CA LEU A 5 -4.25 7.58 -1.62
C LEU A 5 -3.77 6.82 -0.39
N ALA A 6 -4.12 5.55 -0.29
CA ALA A 6 -3.52 4.65 0.68
C ALA A 6 -2.63 3.65 -0.04
N VAL A 7 -1.47 3.36 0.57
CA VAL A 7 -0.52 2.38 0.06
C VAL A 7 -0.37 1.27 1.07
N VAL A 8 -0.55 0.03 0.60
CA VAL A 8 -0.39 -1.19 1.39
C VAL A 8 0.80 -1.94 0.84
N SER A 9 1.75 -2.26 1.71
CA SER A 9 2.86 -3.14 1.40
C SER A 9 2.69 -4.45 2.17
N VAL A 10 2.79 -5.58 1.48
CA VAL A 10 2.68 -6.91 2.08
C VAL A 10 3.92 -7.71 1.74
N ILE A 11 4.60 -8.14 2.80
CA ILE A 11 5.76 -9.01 2.72
C ILE A 11 5.42 -10.36 3.36
N ALA A 12 5.94 -11.43 2.82
CA ALA A 12 5.71 -12.77 3.32
C ALA A 12 7.02 -13.56 3.41
N ASP A 13 6.93 -14.78 3.95
CA ASP A 13 8.02 -15.76 3.88
C ASP A 13 8.40 -16.01 2.41
N PRO A 14 9.69 -16.14 2.08
CA PRO A 14 10.16 -16.42 0.71
C PRO A 14 9.56 -17.66 0.07
N GLN A 15 9.03 -18.60 0.87
CA GLN A 15 8.36 -19.81 0.39
C GLN A 15 6.93 -19.53 -0.14
N VAL A 16 6.33 -18.40 0.23
CA VAL A 16 4.96 -18.07 -0.19
C VAL A 16 4.97 -17.61 -1.65
N PRO A 17 4.18 -18.24 -2.52
CA PRO A 17 4.11 -17.86 -3.93
C PRO A 17 3.69 -16.40 -4.12
N ARG A 18 4.36 -15.70 -5.05
CA ARG A 18 4.11 -14.28 -5.38
C ARG A 18 2.62 -13.97 -5.57
N GLY A 19 1.87 -14.84 -6.27
CA GLY A 19 0.44 -14.64 -6.50
C GLY A 19 -0.38 -14.60 -5.21
N GLN A 20 0.00 -15.38 -4.19
CA GLN A 20 -0.68 -15.36 -2.89
C GLN A 20 -0.38 -14.08 -2.12
N VAL A 21 0.86 -13.59 -2.19
CA VAL A 21 1.24 -12.31 -1.56
C VAL A 21 0.50 -11.14 -2.20
N LEU A 22 0.41 -11.11 -3.53
CA LEU A 22 -0.36 -10.12 -4.27
C LEU A 22 -1.85 -10.17 -3.91
N ALA A 23 -2.44 -11.36 -3.85
CA ALA A 23 -3.84 -11.53 -3.44
C ALA A 23 -4.09 -11.01 -2.03
N ALA A 24 -3.20 -11.33 -1.08
CA ALA A 24 -3.28 -10.82 0.30
C ALA A 24 -3.13 -9.29 0.36
N ALA A 25 -2.28 -8.70 -0.49
CA ALA A 25 -2.13 -7.25 -0.56
C ALA A 25 -3.40 -6.56 -1.08
N HIS A 26 -4.05 -7.11 -2.08
CA HIS A 26 -5.35 -6.62 -2.56
C HIS A 26 -6.44 -6.76 -1.51
N GLU A 27 -6.49 -7.88 -0.79
CA GLU A 27 -7.45 -8.08 0.29
C GLU A 27 -7.22 -7.09 1.43
N ALA A 28 -5.97 -6.85 1.83
CA ALA A 28 -5.62 -5.86 2.84
C ALA A 28 -6.01 -4.45 2.38
N ALA A 29 -5.72 -4.10 1.12
CA ALA A 29 -6.06 -2.80 0.54
C ALA A 29 -7.57 -2.55 0.50
N ALA A 30 -8.37 -3.57 0.15
CA ALA A 30 -9.83 -3.48 0.13
C ALA A 30 -10.44 -3.24 1.52
N ARG A 31 -9.73 -3.66 2.59
CA ARG A 31 -10.14 -3.45 3.98
C ARG A 31 -9.69 -2.11 4.57
N MET A 32 -8.79 -1.39 3.88
CA MET A 32 -8.34 -0.08 4.34
C MET A 32 -9.50 0.89 4.41
N THR A 33 -9.55 1.65 5.50
CA THR A 33 -10.50 2.75 5.67
C THR A 33 -9.72 4.04 5.88
N THR A 34 -10.29 5.17 5.49
CA THR A 34 -9.69 6.50 5.68
C THR A 34 -9.35 6.82 7.14
N ARG A 35 -9.83 6.01 8.07
CA ARG A 35 -9.80 6.33 9.50
C ARG A 35 -9.00 5.38 10.37
N ARG A 36 -8.54 4.22 9.87
CA ARG A 36 -7.85 3.27 10.74
C ARG A 36 -7.03 2.26 9.94
N ALA A 37 -5.75 2.14 10.30
CA ALA A 37 -5.00 0.92 10.01
C ALA A 37 -5.78 -0.30 10.59
N PRO A 38 -5.75 -1.47 9.95
CA PRO A 38 -6.42 -2.65 10.47
C PRO A 38 -5.99 -2.87 11.91
N ALA A 39 -6.95 -2.79 12.82
CA ALA A 39 -6.71 -3.06 14.23
C ALA A 39 -6.43 -4.56 14.39
N GLY A 40 -5.33 -4.90 15.08
CA GLY A 40 -5.25 -6.19 15.72
C GLY A 40 -4.36 -7.24 15.11
N LEU A 41 -3.21 -6.87 14.52
CA LEU A 41 -2.09 -7.81 14.50
C LEU A 41 -1.40 -7.69 15.86
N GLU A 42 -1.73 -8.58 16.78
CA GLU A 42 -0.96 -8.74 18.00
C GLU A 42 0.37 -9.41 17.67
N VAL A 43 1.38 -8.58 17.34
CA VAL A 43 2.71 -9.05 17.01
C VAL A 43 3.50 -9.15 18.31
N THR A 44 3.61 -10.37 18.83
CA THR A 44 4.25 -10.64 20.12
C THR A 44 5.63 -11.27 20.02
N ARG A 45 6.09 -11.61 18.81
CA ARG A 45 7.38 -12.30 18.57
C ARG A 45 7.94 -11.96 17.20
N ASP A 46 9.23 -12.18 17.04
CA ASP A 46 9.93 -12.01 15.77
C ASP A 46 9.33 -12.83 14.63
N GLY A 47 9.38 -12.26 13.45
CA GLY A 47 9.03 -12.91 12.19
C GLY A 47 10.13 -12.72 11.15
N HIS A 48 9.92 -13.26 9.95
CA HIS A 48 10.92 -13.18 8.88
C HIS A 48 11.19 -11.74 8.40
N ALA A 49 10.20 -10.84 8.53
CA ALA A 49 10.30 -9.47 8.06
C ALA A 49 10.17 -8.43 9.18
N TRP A 50 10.10 -8.84 10.42
CA TRP A 50 9.99 -7.93 11.56
C TRP A 50 10.70 -8.48 12.79
N THR A 51 11.11 -7.57 13.66
CA THR A 51 11.62 -7.88 15.00
C THR A 51 10.75 -7.19 16.05
N VAL A 52 10.63 -7.82 17.19
CA VAL A 52 9.86 -7.32 18.35
C VAL A 52 10.81 -7.20 19.54
N THR A 53 10.83 -6.03 20.14
CA THR A 53 11.56 -5.81 21.40
C THR A 53 10.63 -5.21 22.44
N GLU A 54 10.75 -5.65 23.69
CA GLU A 54 9.96 -5.13 24.80
C GLU A 54 10.90 -4.57 25.87
N HIS A 55 10.58 -3.39 26.34
CA HIS A 55 11.31 -2.72 27.42
C HIS A 55 10.32 -2.08 28.39
N LEU A 56 10.64 -2.08 29.68
CA LEU A 56 9.93 -1.29 30.68
C LEU A 56 10.45 0.15 30.61
N GLU A 57 9.57 1.10 30.46
CA GLU A 57 9.88 2.53 30.45
C GLU A 57 8.87 3.28 31.30
N THR A 58 9.36 4.30 32.03
CA THR A 58 8.48 5.22 32.74
C THR A 58 8.02 6.32 31.78
N ARG A 59 6.73 6.36 31.48
CA ARG A 59 6.13 7.35 30.57
C ARG A 59 4.76 7.78 31.04
N PRO A 60 4.34 9.01 30.70
CA PRO A 60 2.94 9.41 30.84
C PRO A 60 2.06 8.54 29.94
N SER A 61 1.18 7.72 30.52
CA SER A 61 0.31 6.82 29.76
C SER A 61 -0.98 6.51 30.49
N PHE A 62 -2.01 6.18 29.71
CA PHE A 62 -3.26 5.56 30.19
C PHE A 62 -3.30 4.06 29.90
N ARG A 63 -2.22 3.49 29.35
CA ARG A 63 -2.15 2.08 28.93
C ARG A 63 -0.91 1.44 29.54
N ASP A 64 -1.05 0.19 29.92
CA ASP A 64 0.04 -0.62 30.46
C ASP A 64 1.03 -1.07 29.36
N VAL A 65 0.56 -1.12 28.12
CA VAL A 65 1.36 -1.48 26.93
C VAL A 65 1.23 -0.39 25.87
N ILE A 66 2.38 0.05 25.36
CA ILE A 66 2.48 0.99 24.24
C ILE A 66 3.15 0.26 23.09
N GLU A 67 2.53 0.25 21.91
CA GLU A 67 3.15 -0.28 20.69
C GLU A 67 3.71 0.85 19.83
N GLU A 68 5.00 0.74 19.49
CA GLU A 68 5.72 1.64 18.59
C GLU A 68 6.09 0.86 17.32
N TRP A 69 5.59 1.31 16.18
CA TRP A 69 5.86 0.69 14.89
C TRP A 69 6.85 1.53 14.10
N THR A 70 7.89 0.88 13.60
CA THR A 70 8.88 1.48 12.71
C THR A 70 9.01 0.62 11.46
N GLY A 71 9.31 1.24 10.33
CA GLY A 71 9.48 0.54 9.07
C GLY A 71 10.73 0.98 8.33
N LEU A 72 11.51 0.02 7.85
CA LEU A 72 12.55 0.24 6.87
C LEU A 72 12.00 -0.14 5.49
N VAL A 73 11.84 0.86 4.64
CA VAL A 73 11.42 0.68 3.25
C VAL A 73 12.55 1.24 2.38
N PRO A 74 13.33 0.39 1.71
CA PRO A 74 14.32 0.86 0.76
C PRO A 74 13.68 1.71 -0.35
N PRO A 75 14.35 2.74 -0.85
CA PRO A 75 13.84 3.50 -1.98
C PRO A 75 13.75 2.60 -3.22
N TRP A 76 12.68 2.76 -3.99
CA TRP A 76 12.51 2.05 -5.25
C TRP A 76 11.78 2.91 -6.27
N ARG A 77 12.01 2.62 -7.54
CA ARG A 77 11.30 3.21 -8.66
C ARG A 77 10.98 2.13 -9.68
N LEU A 78 9.73 2.06 -10.07
CA LEU A 78 9.24 1.16 -11.11
C LEU A 78 8.70 1.98 -12.26
N VAL A 79 9.04 1.56 -13.46
CA VAL A 79 8.48 2.09 -14.71
C VAL A 79 7.97 0.88 -15.48
N SER A 80 6.75 0.93 -15.94
CA SER A 80 6.18 -0.15 -16.73
C SER A 80 5.33 0.39 -17.87
N ASP A 81 5.43 -0.28 -19.01
CA ASP A 81 4.60 -0.05 -20.18
C ASP A 81 3.90 -1.37 -20.51
N HIS A 82 2.58 -1.32 -20.63
CA HIS A 82 1.77 -2.48 -20.93
C HIS A 82 0.91 -2.22 -22.16
N ASP A 83 0.92 -3.17 -23.08
CA ASP A 83 -0.08 -3.26 -24.12
C ASP A 83 -1.29 -4.01 -23.55
N LEU A 84 -2.40 -3.31 -23.40
CA LEU A 84 -3.64 -3.84 -22.85
C LEU A 84 -4.69 -4.11 -23.94
N THR A 85 -4.34 -4.01 -25.21
CA THR A 85 -5.24 -4.16 -26.35
C THR A 85 -6.03 -5.48 -26.30
N THR A 86 -5.36 -6.56 -25.87
CA THR A 86 -5.97 -7.89 -25.75
C THR A 86 -6.45 -8.25 -24.34
N ALA A 87 -6.28 -7.34 -23.37
CA ALA A 87 -6.66 -7.62 -21.99
C ALA A 87 -8.21 -7.64 -21.83
N PRO A 88 -8.72 -8.49 -20.91
CA PRO A 88 -10.17 -8.61 -20.70
C PRO A 88 -10.84 -7.26 -20.41
N GLY A 89 -11.94 -6.98 -21.11
CA GLY A 89 -12.70 -5.73 -20.99
C GLY A 89 -12.26 -4.63 -21.94
N PHE A 90 -11.00 -4.53 -22.34
CA PHE A 90 -10.54 -3.48 -23.25
C PHE A 90 -11.04 -3.69 -24.68
N GLY A 91 -11.15 -4.93 -25.16
CA GLY A 91 -11.74 -5.23 -26.46
C GLY A 91 -13.20 -4.76 -26.59
N ALA A 92 -13.99 -4.95 -25.53
CA ALA A 92 -15.39 -4.47 -25.49
C ALA A 92 -15.46 -2.94 -25.44
N ALA A 93 -14.57 -2.30 -24.69
CA ALA A 93 -14.47 -0.84 -24.62
C ALA A 93 -14.02 -0.24 -25.96
N ALA A 94 -13.04 -0.86 -26.63
CA ALA A 94 -12.60 -0.48 -27.96
C ALA A 94 -13.73 -0.56 -29.00
N ALA A 95 -14.46 -1.68 -29.03
CA ALA A 95 -15.59 -1.85 -29.93
C ALA A 95 -16.72 -0.82 -29.68
N ALA A 96 -16.99 -0.49 -28.41
CA ALA A 96 -17.95 0.55 -28.06
C ALA A 96 -17.48 1.94 -28.50
N LEU A 97 -16.18 2.24 -28.36
CA LEU A 97 -15.59 3.50 -28.77
C LEU A 97 -15.60 3.64 -30.29
N GLU A 98 -15.24 2.58 -31.02
CA GLU A 98 -15.31 2.52 -32.49
C GLU A 98 -16.73 2.80 -32.99
N ALA A 99 -17.74 2.16 -32.40
CA ALA A 99 -19.13 2.37 -32.78
C ALA A 99 -19.64 3.81 -32.52
N PHE A 100 -19.01 4.52 -31.56
CA PHE A 100 -19.40 5.89 -31.23
C PHE A 100 -18.64 6.95 -32.04
N VAL A 101 -17.35 6.71 -32.36
CA VAL A 101 -16.47 7.75 -32.92
C VAL A 101 -16.32 7.64 -34.44
N LEU A 102 -16.50 6.45 -35.03
CA LEU A 102 -16.19 6.21 -36.42
C LEU A 102 -17.45 5.93 -37.28
N PRO A 103 -17.50 6.48 -38.50
CA PRO A 103 -18.50 6.04 -39.48
C PRO A 103 -18.27 4.55 -39.80
N ALA A 104 -19.38 3.81 -39.97
CA ALA A 104 -19.41 2.35 -40.15
C ALA A 104 -18.54 1.79 -41.30
N GLU A 105 -17.88 2.63 -42.07
CA GLU A 105 -17.15 2.25 -43.29
C GLU A 105 -15.60 2.22 -43.08
N ARG A 106 -15.08 2.54 -41.89
CA ARG A 106 -13.64 2.50 -41.62
C ARG A 106 -13.34 1.59 -40.44
N PRO A 107 -12.59 0.49 -40.65
CA PRO A 107 -12.08 -0.29 -39.54
C PRO A 107 -11.08 0.60 -38.77
N ALA A 108 -11.29 0.72 -37.46
CA ALA A 108 -10.32 1.35 -36.58
C ALA A 108 -9.42 0.27 -35.97
N ASP A 109 -8.16 0.60 -35.87
CA ASP A 109 -7.21 -0.17 -35.09
C ASP A 109 -7.08 0.53 -33.74
N CYS A 110 -7.70 -0.02 -32.69
CA CYS A 110 -7.71 0.56 -31.37
C CYS A 110 -6.59 -0.07 -30.55
N GLU A 111 -5.52 0.66 -30.31
CA GLU A 111 -4.47 0.26 -29.37
C GLU A 111 -4.76 0.83 -27.98
N VAL A 112 -4.63 -0.02 -26.96
CA VAL A 112 -4.72 0.40 -25.54
C VAL A 112 -3.37 0.20 -24.88
N ARG A 113 -2.74 1.29 -24.50
CA ARG A 113 -1.45 1.27 -23.81
C ARG A 113 -1.57 1.91 -22.42
N GLN A 114 -0.91 1.32 -21.46
CA GLN A 114 -0.77 1.87 -20.11
C GLN A 114 0.71 2.05 -19.78
N SER A 115 1.10 3.29 -19.49
CA SER A 115 2.40 3.57 -18.88
C SER A 115 2.19 3.93 -17.42
N ALA A 116 2.91 3.29 -16.53
CA ALA A 116 2.83 3.56 -15.10
C ALA A 116 4.23 3.82 -14.55
N VAL A 117 4.31 4.83 -13.68
CA VAL A 117 5.52 5.16 -12.92
C VAL A 117 5.13 5.22 -11.45
N ALA A 118 5.87 4.52 -10.61
CA ALA A 118 5.72 4.62 -9.17
C ALA A 118 7.09 4.65 -8.51
N ALA A 119 7.24 5.47 -7.49
CA ALA A 119 8.47 5.59 -6.73
C ALA A 119 8.19 5.71 -5.25
N TYR A 120 9.07 5.13 -4.44
CA TYR A 120 9.16 5.35 -3.01
C TYR A 120 10.52 5.97 -2.71
N THR A 121 10.51 7.13 -2.08
CA THR A 121 11.73 7.89 -1.78
C THR A 121 11.87 8.13 -0.28
N ALA A 122 12.97 8.72 0.15
CA ALA A 122 13.18 9.12 1.55
C ALA A 122 12.12 10.13 2.06
N THR A 123 11.44 10.83 1.16
CA THR A 123 10.35 11.78 1.47
C THR A 123 8.96 11.12 1.45
N GLY A 124 8.90 9.83 1.14
CA GLY A 124 7.67 9.04 1.09
C GLY A 124 7.29 8.58 -0.31
N PHE A 125 6.07 8.06 -0.44
CA PHE A 125 5.48 7.72 -1.73
C PHE A 125 5.02 9.01 -2.40
N GLU A 126 5.43 9.26 -3.63
CA GLU A 126 5.04 10.48 -4.38
C GLU A 126 3.57 10.46 -4.82
N ALA A 127 2.70 10.18 -3.90
CA ALA A 127 1.26 10.31 -4.02
C ALA A 127 0.68 10.67 -2.64
N ALA A 128 1.43 11.42 -1.84
CA ALA A 128 1.26 11.57 -0.41
C ALA A 128 -0.04 12.29 -0.01
N ALA A 129 -0.72 11.68 0.93
CA ALA A 129 -1.51 12.39 1.92
C ALA A 129 -0.99 11.98 3.31
N VAL A 130 -0.36 12.88 4.03
CA VAL A 130 -0.03 12.71 5.44
C VAL A 130 -1.28 13.07 6.25
N THR A 131 -1.78 12.14 7.04
CA THR A 131 -2.87 12.40 7.98
C THR A 131 -2.33 12.21 9.40
N ASP A 132 -2.02 13.30 10.07
CA ASP A 132 -1.78 13.34 11.50
C ASP A 132 -3.11 13.31 12.25
N MET A 133 -3.30 12.29 13.08
CA MET A 133 -4.46 12.18 13.96
C MET A 133 -4.03 12.38 15.40
N ALA A 134 -4.13 13.63 15.89
CA ALA A 134 -3.97 13.94 17.29
C ALA A 134 -5.26 13.62 18.05
N VAL A 135 -5.24 12.56 18.87
CA VAL A 135 -6.32 12.30 19.84
C VAL A 135 -6.05 13.14 21.08
N ARG A 136 -6.86 14.18 21.29
CA ARG A 136 -6.86 14.91 22.56
C ARG A 136 -7.59 14.07 23.62
N ALA A 137 -6.83 13.45 24.52
CA ALA A 137 -7.39 12.82 25.71
C ALA A 137 -7.82 13.89 26.72
N ALA A 138 -9.02 13.73 27.28
CA ALA A 138 -9.49 14.55 28.41
C ALA A 138 -8.81 14.05 29.70
N GLY A 139 -7.73 14.70 30.11
CA GLY A 139 -6.97 14.40 31.31
C GLY A 139 -5.46 14.39 31.06
N MET A 140 -4.66 14.63 32.09
CA MET A 140 -3.21 14.44 32.00
C MET A 140 -2.88 12.99 32.36
N PRO A 141 -2.17 12.25 31.47
CA PRO A 141 -1.70 10.91 31.80
C PRO A 141 -0.70 11.01 32.96
N GLN A 142 -0.76 10.06 33.87
CA GLN A 142 0.21 9.96 34.98
C GLN A 142 1.43 9.19 34.49
N GLU A 143 2.59 9.54 35.03
CA GLU A 143 3.79 8.75 34.84
C GLU A 143 3.62 7.37 35.49
N GLN A 144 3.77 6.34 34.70
CA GLN A 144 3.70 4.96 35.17
C GLN A 144 4.70 4.09 34.40
N GLU A 145 5.05 2.96 34.99
CA GLU A 145 5.82 1.93 34.28
C GLU A 145 4.92 1.26 33.23
N VAL A 146 5.37 1.31 31.97
CA VAL A 146 4.67 0.73 30.84
C VAL A 146 5.59 -0.19 30.05
N VAL A 147 5.04 -1.25 29.48
CA VAL A 147 5.76 -2.08 28.52
C VAL A 147 5.71 -1.38 27.16
N VAL A 148 6.88 -0.95 26.68
CA VAL A 148 7.01 -0.43 25.32
C VAL A 148 7.42 -1.57 24.42
N ARG A 149 6.50 -1.96 23.54
CA ARG A 149 6.72 -2.98 22.50
C ARG A 149 7.08 -2.28 21.20
N ARG A 150 8.33 -2.43 20.74
CA ARG A 150 8.79 -1.88 19.48
C ARG A 150 8.78 -2.95 18.42
N ILE A 151 8.01 -2.73 17.37
CA ILE A 151 7.91 -3.60 16.21
C ILE A 151 8.62 -2.90 15.06
N HIS A 152 9.70 -3.52 14.56
CA HIS A 152 10.47 -3.01 13.43
C HIS A 152 10.25 -3.90 12.22
N VAL A 153 9.54 -3.38 11.20
CA VAL A 153 9.25 -4.07 9.94
C VAL A 153 10.29 -3.69 8.90
N ARG A 154 10.81 -4.67 8.16
CA ARG A 154 11.77 -4.46 7.07
C ARG A 154 11.19 -4.96 5.76
N LEU A 155 11.04 -4.05 4.80
CA LEU A 155 10.64 -4.35 3.43
C LEU A 155 11.87 -4.44 2.50
N ASP A 156 12.91 -5.13 2.97
CA ASP A 156 14.23 -5.26 2.34
C ASP A 156 14.36 -6.44 1.38
N ARG A 157 13.25 -7.08 1.07
CA ARG A 157 13.17 -8.23 0.13
C ARG A 157 11.90 -8.11 -0.72
N PRO A 158 11.69 -9.03 -1.69
CA PRO A 158 10.54 -8.98 -2.59
C PRO A 158 9.21 -8.92 -1.84
N HIS A 159 8.37 -7.94 -2.21
CA HIS A 159 7.08 -7.69 -1.58
C HIS A 159 6.06 -7.11 -2.56
N ALA A 160 4.79 -7.24 -2.22
CA ALA A 160 3.70 -6.65 -2.98
C ALA A 160 3.39 -5.23 -2.47
N VAL A 161 3.09 -4.33 -3.41
CA VAL A 161 2.61 -2.96 -3.13
C VAL A 161 1.31 -2.75 -3.87
N VAL A 162 0.28 -2.29 -3.16
CA VAL A 162 -1.01 -1.91 -3.75
C VAL A 162 -1.37 -0.50 -3.27
N ALA A 163 -1.64 0.38 -4.21
CA ALA A 163 -2.18 1.71 -3.92
C ALA A 163 -3.66 1.75 -4.28
N VAL A 164 -4.48 2.27 -3.37
CA VAL A 164 -5.92 2.42 -3.55
C VAL A 164 -6.34 3.87 -3.40
N ALA A 165 -7.29 4.29 -4.22
CA ALA A 165 -7.93 5.59 -4.07
C ALA A 165 -8.81 5.60 -2.81
N LEU A 166 -8.72 6.68 -2.04
CA LEU A 166 -9.58 6.93 -0.89
C LEU A 166 -10.48 8.12 -1.20
N HIS A 167 -11.75 7.84 -1.48
CA HIS A 167 -12.72 8.86 -1.84
C HIS A 167 -14.11 8.46 -1.36
N ASP A 168 -14.36 8.70 -0.07
CA ASP A 168 -15.62 8.33 0.58
C ASP A 168 -16.85 8.78 -0.23
N GLY A 169 -17.75 7.85 -0.51
CA GLY A 169 -18.99 8.09 -1.25
C GLY A 169 -18.84 8.13 -2.77
N SER A 170 -17.67 7.89 -3.32
CA SER A 170 -17.42 7.75 -4.74
C SER A 170 -17.46 6.28 -5.18
N PRO A 171 -17.92 5.96 -6.42
CA PRO A 171 -17.76 4.62 -6.97
C PRO A 171 -16.30 4.21 -7.17
N TRP A 172 -15.36 5.14 -7.08
CA TRP A 172 -13.92 4.92 -7.17
C TRP A 172 -13.26 4.68 -5.81
N ASP A 173 -14.04 4.73 -4.70
CA ASP A 173 -13.49 4.50 -3.37
C ASP A 173 -12.94 3.08 -3.25
N ARG A 174 -11.70 2.99 -2.74
CA ARG A 174 -10.92 1.75 -2.59
C ARG A 174 -10.61 1.00 -3.89
N LEU A 175 -10.76 1.67 -5.02
CA LEU A 175 -10.32 1.08 -6.27
C LEU A 175 -8.79 1.01 -6.30
N PRO A 176 -8.19 -0.16 -6.59
CA PRO A 176 -6.76 -0.25 -6.82
C PRO A 176 -6.37 0.57 -8.05
N VAL A 177 -5.50 1.56 -7.85
CA VAL A 177 -4.98 2.42 -8.93
C VAL A 177 -3.59 2.00 -9.37
N PHE A 178 -2.90 1.23 -8.52
CA PHE A 178 -1.57 0.72 -8.81
C PHE A 178 -1.33 -0.59 -8.05
N THR A 179 -0.68 -1.54 -8.71
CA THR A 179 -0.22 -2.80 -8.11
C THR A 179 1.15 -3.12 -8.66
N ALA A 180 2.08 -3.45 -7.76
CA ALA A 180 3.42 -3.84 -8.15
C ALA A 180 3.97 -4.97 -7.28
N TRP A 181 4.94 -5.67 -7.85
CA TRP A 181 5.88 -6.51 -7.14
C TRP A 181 7.21 -5.77 -7.10
N VAL A 182 7.67 -5.44 -5.92
CA VAL A 182 8.92 -4.72 -5.71
C VAL A 182 9.98 -5.71 -5.25
N ASP A 183 11.07 -5.79 -5.98
CA ASP A 183 12.28 -6.50 -5.56
C ASP A 183 13.40 -5.47 -5.35
N PRO A 184 13.73 -5.13 -4.10
CA PRO A 184 14.75 -4.12 -3.83
C PRO A 184 16.14 -4.49 -4.38
N GLY A 185 16.43 -5.78 -4.55
CA GLY A 185 17.69 -6.25 -5.13
C GLY A 185 17.80 -5.97 -6.64
N GLU A 186 16.70 -6.06 -7.38
CA GLU A 186 16.67 -5.75 -8.82
C GLU A 186 16.66 -4.25 -9.09
N VAL A 187 15.96 -3.48 -8.26
CA VAL A 187 15.80 -2.03 -8.44
C VAL A 187 17.09 -1.27 -8.13
N ALA A 188 17.89 -1.72 -7.19
CA ALA A 188 19.17 -1.11 -6.85
C ALA A 188 20.24 -1.22 -7.97
N GLY A 189 20.04 -2.14 -8.91
CA GLY A 189 20.95 -2.35 -10.06
C GLY A 189 20.62 -1.50 -11.31
N SER A 190 19.55 -0.70 -11.28
CA SER A 190 19.02 0.04 -12.43
C SER A 190 19.23 1.56 -12.32
N ALA A 191 20.04 2.03 -11.38
CA ALA A 191 20.33 3.46 -11.11
C ALA A 191 21.68 3.87 -11.66
#